data_102251823b162aed0a14ad4247c096e4
#
_entry.id   102251823b162aed0a14ad4247c096e4
#
_cell.length_a   1.000
_cell.length_b   1.000
_cell.length_c   1.000
_cell.angle_alpha   90.00
_cell.angle_beta   90.00
_cell.angle_gamma   90.00
#
_symmetry.space_group_name_H-M   'P 1'
#
loop_
_entity.id
_entity.type
_entity.pdbx_description
1 polymer ?
#
loop_
_entity_poly.entity_id
_entity_poly.type
_entity_poly.pdbx_seq_one_letter_code
_entity_poly.pdbx_strand_id
1 'polypeptide(L)' 'MSVFEKLLQDPDDKVRMESQEIFRVLGKRRPEYVRPFLKQLRQISETDPNRVVRIHSLGVIKATVKDKTK' A
#
# COMPACT_ATOMS: atom_id res chain seq x y z
N MET A 1 5.45 2.04 -16.29
CA MET A 1 4.92 1.42 -15.07
C MET A 1 6.07 1.13 -14.12
N SER A 2 5.96 1.55 -12.89
CA SER A 2 7.04 1.37 -11.93
C SER A 2 7.08 -0.06 -11.39
N VAL A 3 8.22 -0.42 -10.85
CA VAL A 3 8.38 -1.74 -10.23
C VAL A 3 7.39 -1.90 -9.07
N PHE A 4 7.17 -0.82 -8.33
CA PHE A 4 6.28 -0.89 -7.17
C PHE A 4 4.84 -1.15 -7.57
N GLU A 5 4.39 -0.58 -8.68
CA GLU A 5 3.06 -0.86 -9.17
C GLU A 5 2.89 -2.34 -9.49
N LYS A 6 3.91 -2.92 -10.10
CA LYS A 6 3.87 -4.33 -10.44
C LYS A 6 3.86 -5.22 -9.21
N LEU A 7 4.67 -4.87 -8.22
CA LEU A 7 4.76 -5.66 -6.99
C LEU A 7 3.44 -5.66 -6.23
N LEU A 8 2.75 -4.52 -6.23
CA LEU A 8 1.45 -4.42 -5.57
C LEU A 8 0.39 -5.27 -6.25
N GLN A 9 0.59 -5.64 -7.51
CA GLN A 9 -0.36 -6.43 -8.27
C GLN A 9 0.18 -7.81 -8.62
N ASP A 10 1.24 -8.25 -7.98
CA ASP A 10 1.82 -9.55 -8.25
C ASP A 10 0.79 -10.66 -7.99
N PRO A 11 0.76 -11.70 -8.83
CA PRO A 11 -0.17 -12.81 -8.60
C PRO A 11 0.04 -13.53 -7.27
N ASP A 12 1.25 -13.48 -6.73
CA ASP A 12 1.55 -14.13 -5.46
C ASP A 12 1.16 -13.18 -4.31
N ASP A 13 0.25 -13.63 -3.46
CA ASP A 13 -0.23 -12.78 -2.37
C ASP A 13 0.86 -12.48 -1.33
N LYS A 14 1.85 -13.35 -1.20
CA LYS A 14 2.96 -13.06 -0.32
C LYS A 14 3.75 -11.86 -0.80
N VAL A 15 3.98 -11.79 -2.11
CA VAL A 15 4.69 -10.66 -2.69
C VAL A 15 3.88 -9.39 -2.49
N ARG A 16 2.57 -9.46 -2.68
CA ARG A 16 1.73 -8.31 -2.47
C ARG A 16 1.79 -7.83 -1.02
N MET A 17 1.78 -8.77 -0.06
CA MET A 17 1.86 -8.41 1.35
C MET A 17 3.20 -7.77 1.71
N GLU A 18 4.28 -8.33 1.21
CA GLU A 18 5.60 -7.78 1.50
C GLU A 18 5.75 -6.37 0.92
N SER A 19 5.18 -6.16 -0.26
CA SER A 19 5.19 -4.84 -0.85
C SER A 19 4.44 -3.84 0.01
N GLN A 20 3.31 -4.27 0.58
CA GLN A 20 2.54 -3.42 1.46
C GLN A 20 3.33 -3.01 2.70
N GLU A 21 4.12 -3.95 3.24
CA GLU A 21 4.94 -3.64 4.39
C GLU A 21 5.95 -2.56 4.09
N ILE A 22 6.59 -2.66 2.92
CA ILE A 22 7.54 -1.64 2.50
C ILE A 22 6.86 -0.29 2.40
N PHE A 23 5.69 -0.26 1.78
CA PHE A 23 4.95 0.99 1.64
C PHE A 23 4.51 1.56 2.98
N ARG A 24 4.21 0.70 3.94
CA ARG A 24 3.79 1.17 5.25
C ARG A 24 4.93 1.92 5.94
N VAL A 25 6.12 1.34 5.92
CA VAL A 25 7.28 1.99 6.49
C VAL A 25 7.59 3.30 5.77
N LEU A 26 7.54 3.23 4.44
CA LEU A 26 7.81 4.40 3.62
C LEU A 26 6.78 5.50 3.86
N GLY A 27 5.53 5.12 4.03
CA GLY A 27 4.47 6.09 4.28
C GLY A 27 4.65 6.84 5.58
N LYS A 28 5.25 6.20 6.57
CA LYS A 28 5.53 6.86 7.83
C LYS A 28 6.68 7.86 7.71
N ARG A 29 7.69 7.51 6.95
CA ARG A 29 8.91 8.32 6.88
C ARG A 29 8.88 9.34 5.76
N ARG A 30 8.40 8.92 4.60
CA ARG A 30 8.40 9.76 3.41
C ARG A 30 7.07 9.60 2.69
N PRO A 31 6.00 10.16 3.26
CA PRO A 31 4.65 9.96 2.68
C PRO A 31 4.55 10.45 1.24
N GLU A 32 5.37 11.40 0.85
CA GLU A 32 5.32 11.91 -0.51
C GLU A 32 5.65 10.84 -1.55
N TYR A 33 6.38 9.80 -1.16
CA TYR A 33 6.69 8.73 -2.09
C TYR A 33 5.53 7.77 -2.27
N VAL A 34 4.64 7.71 -1.29
CA VAL A 34 3.50 6.78 -1.32
C VAL A 34 2.25 7.44 -1.89
N ARG A 35 2.14 8.75 -1.81
CA ARG A 35 0.95 9.45 -2.30
C ARG A 35 0.55 9.09 -3.72
N PRO A 36 1.47 8.96 -4.67
CA PRO A 36 1.06 8.58 -6.03
C PRO A 36 0.38 7.22 -6.12
N PHE A 37 0.57 6.37 -5.09
CA PHE A 37 0.01 5.03 -5.10
C PHE A 37 -1.25 4.91 -4.25
N LEU A 38 -1.71 5.99 -3.62
CA LEU A 38 -2.86 5.92 -2.72
C LEU A 38 -4.11 5.42 -3.42
N LYS A 39 -4.33 5.85 -4.65
CA LYS A 39 -5.51 5.41 -5.39
C LYS A 39 -5.46 3.91 -5.63
N GLN A 40 -4.30 3.42 -6.04
CA GLN A 40 -4.12 1.99 -6.27
C GLN A 40 -4.26 1.21 -4.96
N LEU A 41 -3.69 1.72 -3.89
CA LEU A 41 -3.78 1.07 -2.58
C LEU A 41 -5.21 1.01 -2.09
N ARG A 42 -5.98 2.05 -2.31
CA ARG A 42 -7.39 2.04 -1.94
C ARG A 42 -8.14 0.96 -2.72
N GLN A 43 -7.87 0.86 -4.00
CA GLN A 43 -8.52 -0.16 -4.81
C GLN A 43 -8.17 -1.56 -4.31
N ILE A 44 -6.90 -1.77 -3.97
CA ILE A 44 -6.47 -3.06 -3.44
C ILE A 44 -7.18 -3.36 -2.12
N SER A 45 -7.35 -2.36 -1.27
CA SER A 45 -8.01 -2.56 0.01
C SER A 45 -9.47 -2.98 -0.14
N GLU A 46 -10.04 -2.75 -1.30
CA GLU A 46 -11.44 -3.08 -1.56
C GLU A 46 -11.61 -4.36 -2.38
N THR A 47 -10.64 -4.67 -3.22
CA THR A 47 -10.84 -5.71 -4.22
C THR A 47 -9.88 -6.88 -4.17
N ASP A 48 -8.79 -6.79 -3.41
CA ASP A 48 -7.84 -7.88 -3.38
C ASP A 48 -8.50 -9.13 -2.81
N PRO A 49 -8.30 -10.29 -3.43
CA PRO A 49 -8.92 -11.52 -2.94
C PRO A 49 -8.43 -11.96 -1.57
N ASN A 50 -7.22 -11.55 -1.19
CA ASN A 50 -6.67 -11.93 0.11
C ASN A 50 -7.04 -10.88 1.16
N ARG A 51 -7.74 -11.33 2.20
CA ARG A 51 -8.19 -10.42 3.26
C ARG A 51 -7.03 -9.73 3.95
N VAL A 52 -5.93 -10.43 4.16
CA VAL A 52 -4.78 -9.86 4.84
C VAL A 52 -4.18 -8.74 4.02
N VAL A 53 -4.11 -8.92 2.70
CA VAL A 53 -3.62 -7.87 1.82
C VAL A 53 -4.51 -6.64 1.91
N ARG A 54 -5.83 -6.84 1.94
CA ARG A 54 -6.76 -5.72 2.05
C ARG A 54 -6.51 -4.93 3.34
N ILE A 55 -6.30 -5.64 4.45
CA ILE A 55 -6.05 -4.99 5.73
C ILE A 55 -4.73 -4.24 5.70
N HIS A 56 -3.69 -4.82 5.13
CA HIS A 56 -2.40 -4.16 5.02
C HIS A 56 -2.49 -2.88 4.18
N SER A 57 -3.25 -2.93 3.10
CA SER A 57 -3.42 -1.74 2.27
C SER A 57 -4.05 -0.59 3.05
N LEU A 58 -5.06 -0.90 3.85
CA LEU A 58 -5.67 0.12 4.70
C LEU A 58 -4.65 0.70 5.67
N GLY A 59 -3.78 -0.16 6.21
CA GLY A 59 -2.73 0.29 7.11
C GLY A 59 -1.75 1.24 6.44
N VAL A 60 -1.40 0.94 5.19
CA VAL A 60 -0.52 1.81 4.43
C VAL A 60 -1.16 3.18 4.21
N ILE A 61 -2.43 3.18 3.82
CA ILE A 61 -3.14 4.42 3.58
C ILE A 61 -3.18 5.26 4.85
N LYS A 62 -3.53 4.64 5.96
CA LYS A 62 -3.59 5.35 7.23
C LYS A 62 -2.24 5.92 7.64
N ALA A 63 -1.18 5.14 7.46
CA ALA A 63 0.15 5.59 7.83
C ALA A 63 0.58 6.80 6.99
N THR A 64 0.21 6.79 5.71
CA THR A 64 0.58 7.86 4.80
C THR A 64 -0.19 9.14 5.08
N VAL A 65 -1.48 9.00 5.33
CA VAL A 65 -2.36 10.17 5.51
C VAL A 65 -2.25 10.76 6.91
N LYS A 66 -1.89 9.93 7.87
CA LYS A 66 -1.84 10.35 9.26
C LYS A 66 -0.99 11.60 9.49
N ASP A 67 0.06 11.72 8.72
CA ASP A 67 0.95 12.85 8.86
C ASP A 67 0.28 14.18 8.64
N LYS A 68 -0.78 14.18 7.89
CA LYS A 68 -1.44 15.43 7.54
C LYS A 68 -2.39 15.92 8.57
N THR A 69 -2.80 15.07 9.45
CA THR A 69 -3.87 15.42 10.37
C THR A 69 -3.37 16.07 11.62
N LYS A 70 -2.23 16.51 11.67
CA LYS A 70 -1.72 17.13 12.85
C LYS A 70 -2.47 18.28 13.36
#